data_518da0a1060b92020be1c3a396711a02
#
_entry.id   518da0a1060b92020be1c3a396711a02
#
_cell.length_a   1.000
_cell.length_b   1.000
_cell.length_c   1.000
_cell.angle_alpha   90.00
_cell.angle_beta   90.00
_cell.angle_gamma   90.00
#
_symmetry.space_group_name_H-M   'P 1'
#
loop_
_entity.id
_entity.type
_entity.pdbx_description
1 polymer ?
#
loop_
_entity_poly.entity_id
_entity_poly.type
_entity_poly.pdbx_seq_one_letter_code
_entity_poly.pdbx_strand_id
1 'polypeptide(L)'
;MSEFKTIIYEKKENVAWITLNRPEVLNAQNDQMREELVRAFQDARDDENVRVIVLTGAGDRAFSAGADISEFPKLAPSDYIKRSGRLRPYDIVRSIPKPVIAAVNGYALGGGCELAMACDIIIASENATFGQPEIRVGVIPGGGGTQMLPRLIGEKMAKELIFTGKSITAQEAYRLGLVNRVVPKEKLMEEVNSLVGELLKRSPIILALAKIAVNKAMETTLTEGLKSEIDIFELCFSTEDQKEASKAFLEKRQPVFKGR
;
A
#
# COMPACT_ATOMS: atom_id res chain seq x y z
N MET A 1 22.35 2.72 11.69
CA MET A 1 21.12 1.97 11.30
C MET A 1 21.55 0.56 10.93
N SER A 2 20.87 -0.48 11.42
CA SER A 2 21.13 -1.86 10.96
C SER A 2 20.79 -1.96 9.49
N GLU A 3 21.72 -2.48 8.71
CA GLU A 3 21.60 -2.67 7.27
C GLU A 3 20.37 -3.55 6.92
N PHE A 4 19.54 -3.13 5.98
CA PHE A 4 18.46 -3.95 5.43
C PHE A 4 19.07 -5.02 4.50
N LYS A 5 18.61 -6.27 4.61
CA LYS A 5 19.14 -7.40 3.84
C LYS A 5 18.18 -7.92 2.78
N THR A 6 16.88 -7.77 3.04
CA THR A 6 15.80 -8.32 2.20
C THR A 6 14.99 -7.25 1.49
N ILE A 7 15.24 -5.98 1.81
CA ILE A 7 14.70 -4.82 1.11
C ILE A 7 15.80 -3.83 0.76
N ILE A 8 15.58 -3.01 -0.25
CA ILE A 8 16.34 -1.79 -0.50
C ILE A 8 15.48 -0.63 -0.03
N TYR A 9 16.04 0.24 0.81
CA TYR A 9 15.34 1.39 1.36
C TYR A 9 16.14 2.66 1.12
N GLU A 10 15.56 3.59 0.36
CA GLU A 10 16.20 4.84 -0.02
C GLU A 10 15.22 6.00 0.21
N LYS A 11 15.76 7.14 0.64
CA LYS A 11 15.01 8.40 0.75
C LYS A 11 15.60 9.42 -0.20
N LYS A 12 14.80 9.90 -1.15
CA LYS A 12 15.23 10.86 -2.16
C LYS A 12 14.07 11.77 -2.54
N GLU A 13 14.32 13.07 -2.65
CA GLU A 13 13.36 14.06 -3.16
C GLU A 13 11.99 14.02 -2.47
N ASN A 14 11.97 13.91 -1.15
CA ASN A 14 10.78 13.78 -0.30
C ASN A 14 10.00 12.46 -0.48
N VAL A 15 10.60 11.46 -1.10
CA VAL A 15 10.02 10.14 -1.32
C VAL A 15 10.85 9.08 -0.60
N ALA A 16 10.17 8.17 0.10
CA ALA A 16 10.77 6.92 0.57
C ALA A 16 10.49 5.83 -0.45
N TRP A 17 11.55 5.26 -0.99
CA TRP A 17 11.52 4.14 -1.93
C TRP A 17 11.82 2.85 -1.18
N ILE A 18 10.89 1.90 -1.21
CA ILE A 18 11.04 0.58 -0.60
C ILE A 18 10.96 -0.46 -1.72
N THR A 19 12.02 -1.22 -1.90
CA THR A 19 12.06 -2.30 -2.90
C THR A 19 12.21 -3.63 -2.21
N LEU A 20 11.26 -4.54 -2.39
CA LEU A 20 11.35 -5.92 -1.94
C LEU A 20 12.48 -6.60 -2.70
N ASN A 21 13.50 -7.10 -2.03
CA ASN A 21 14.77 -7.49 -2.66
C ASN A 21 15.18 -8.94 -2.34
N ARG A 22 14.37 -9.87 -2.80
CA ARG A 22 14.67 -11.32 -2.87
C ARG A 22 14.20 -11.86 -4.24
N PRO A 23 14.71 -11.31 -5.37
CA PRO A 23 14.21 -11.64 -6.71
C PRO A 23 14.38 -13.12 -7.08
N GLU A 24 15.38 -13.81 -6.51
CA GLU A 24 15.64 -15.24 -6.70
C GLU A 24 14.47 -16.13 -6.24
N VAL A 25 13.71 -15.68 -5.26
CA VAL A 25 12.49 -16.34 -4.75
C VAL A 25 11.23 -15.51 -5.01
N LEU A 26 11.22 -14.71 -6.09
CA LEU A 26 10.09 -13.86 -6.49
C LEU A 26 9.63 -12.89 -5.38
N ASN A 27 10.57 -12.36 -4.62
CA ASN A 27 10.33 -11.45 -3.50
C ASN A 27 9.38 -12.02 -2.44
N ALA A 28 9.47 -13.34 -2.19
CA ALA A 28 8.70 -14.01 -1.13
C ALA A 28 9.07 -13.43 0.25
N GLN A 29 8.04 -13.19 1.07
CA GLN A 29 8.14 -12.51 2.35
C GLN A 29 8.44 -13.52 3.46
N ASN A 30 9.70 -13.61 3.89
CA ASN A 30 10.10 -14.29 5.12
C ASN A 30 9.94 -13.37 6.34
N ASP A 31 10.14 -13.90 7.56
CA ASP A 31 10.02 -13.10 8.79
C ASP A 31 10.95 -11.89 8.79
N GLN A 32 12.19 -12.04 8.31
CA GLN A 32 13.14 -10.93 8.21
C GLN A 32 12.62 -9.80 7.32
N MET A 33 12.09 -10.10 6.12
CA MET A 33 11.53 -9.08 5.24
C MET A 33 10.34 -8.37 5.88
N ARG A 34 9.47 -9.10 6.57
CA ARG A 34 8.34 -8.50 7.29
C ARG A 34 8.78 -7.53 8.38
N GLU A 35 9.81 -7.88 9.16
CA GLU A 35 10.38 -7.00 10.19
C GLU A 35 11.08 -5.79 9.57
N GLU A 36 11.82 -5.99 8.49
CA GLU A 36 12.49 -4.89 7.77
C GLU A 36 11.49 -3.92 7.16
N LEU A 37 10.40 -4.42 6.57
CA LEU A 37 9.31 -3.58 6.05
C LEU A 37 8.67 -2.73 7.14
N VAL A 38 8.37 -3.33 8.30
CA VAL A 38 7.81 -2.58 9.43
C VAL A 38 8.74 -1.44 9.83
N ARG A 39 10.05 -1.70 9.97
CA ARG A 39 11.04 -0.67 10.32
C ARG A 39 11.15 0.42 9.26
N ALA A 40 11.18 0.05 7.98
CA ALA A 40 11.27 1.02 6.88
C ALA A 40 10.02 1.91 6.81
N PHE A 41 8.83 1.33 6.99
CA PHE A 41 7.58 2.09 7.02
C PHE A 41 7.49 3.00 8.24
N GLN A 42 7.96 2.56 9.42
CA GLN A 42 8.01 3.41 10.61
C GLN A 42 8.97 4.58 10.41
N ASP A 43 10.18 4.32 9.91
CA ASP A 43 11.15 5.38 9.60
C ASP A 43 10.60 6.38 8.57
N ALA A 44 9.96 5.88 7.48
CA ALA A 44 9.34 6.75 6.47
C ALA A 44 8.14 7.54 7.03
N ARG A 45 7.38 6.98 7.97
CA ARG A 45 6.29 7.68 8.66
C ARG A 45 6.82 8.85 9.51
N ASP A 46 7.89 8.60 10.26
CA ASP A 46 8.40 9.51 11.29
C ASP A 46 9.34 10.58 10.72
N ASP A 47 9.88 10.38 9.51
CA ASP A 47 10.74 11.37 8.84
C ASP A 47 9.91 12.49 8.19
N GLU A 48 9.97 13.69 8.74
CA GLU A 48 9.23 14.87 8.25
C GLU A 48 9.58 15.27 6.80
N ASN A 49 10.76 14.87 6.30
CA ASN A 49 11.14 15.11 4.91
C ASN A 49 10.49 14.14 3.94
N VAL A 50 9.99 12.99 4.39
CA VAL A 50 9.27 12.04 3.54
C VAL A 50 7.80 12.46 3.44
N ARG A 51 7.31 12.62 2.22
CA ARG A 51 5.92 13.03 1.93
C ARG A 51 5.13 11.97 1.19
N VAL A 52 5.79 11.09 0.45
CA VAL A 52 5.19 9.98 -0.31
C VAL A 52 6.06 8.74 -0.11
N ILE A 53 5.45 7.57 -0.09
CA ILE A 53 6.13 6.29 -0.01
C ILE A 53 5.80 5.50 -1.27
N VAL A 54 6.80 4.89 -1.89
CA VAL A 54 6.63 3.99 -3.04
C VAL A 54 7.18 2.62 -2.68
N LEU A 55 6.39 1.59 -2.94
CA LEU A 55 6.74 0.20 -2.73
C LEU A 55 6.76 -0.54 -4.05
N THR A 56 7.83 -1.28 -4.35
CA THR A 56 7.97 -2.10 -5.56
C THR A 56 8.75 -3.39 -5.29
N GLY A 57 8.86 -4.27 -6.28
CA GLY A 57 9.68 -5.47 -6.23
C GLY A 57 10.96 -5.36 -7.05
N ALA A 58 12.07 -5.90 -6.55
CA ALA A 58 13.30 -6.05 -7.32
C ALA A 58 13.13 -7.08 -8.45
N GLY A 59 13.88 -6.87 -9.52
CA GLY A 59 13.81 -7.72 -10.71
C GLY A 59 12.59 -7.41 -11.58
N ASP A 60 12.32 -8.30 -12.53
CA ASP A 60 11.35 -8.06 -13.60
C ASP A 60 10.15 -9.03 -13.58
N ARG A 61 10.12 -9.96 -12.62
CA ARG A 61 9.15 -11.07 -12.58
C ARG A 61 8.05 -10.89 -11.55
N ALA A 62 8.37 -10.29 -10.41
CA ALA A 62 7.42 -10.23 -9.30
C ALA A 62 7.55 -8.94 -8.49
N PHE A 63 6.42 -8.39 -8.12
CA PHE A 63 6.32 -7.52 -6.97
C PHE A 63 6.57 -8.35 -5.69
N SER A 64 5.74 -9.36 -5.43
CA SER A 64 5.96 -10.38 -4.40
C SER A 64 5.06 -11.60 -4.63
N ALA A 65 5.62 -12.80 -4.52
CA ALA A 65 4.87 -14.05 -4.58
C ALA A 65 4.15 -14.41 -3.27
N GLY A 66 4.20 -13.53 -2.26
CA GLY A 66 3.54 -13.74 -0.97
C GLY A 66 4.45 -14.31 0.11
N ALA A 67 3.89 -15.01 1.08
CA ALA A 67 4.64 -15.59 2.18
C ALA A 67 5.65 -16.62 1.69
N ASP A 68 6.82 -16.67 2.32
CA ASP A 68 7.81 -17.72 2.08
C ASP A 68 7.30 -19.03 2.69
N ILE A 69 6.72 -19.89 1.84
CA ILE A 69 6.09 -21.15 2.28
C ILE A 69 7.08 -22.15 2.88
N SER A 70 8.39 -21.98 2.69
CA SER A 70 9.40 -22.83 3.34
C SER A 70 9.41 -22.70 4.88
N GLU A 71 8.82 -21.64 5.41
CA GLU A 71 8.63 -21.43 6.84
C GLU A 71 7.43 -22.22 7.40
N PHE A 72 6.40 -22.52 6.58
CA PHE A 72 5.12 -23.08 7.05
C PHE A 72 5.21 -24.41 7.80
N PRO A 73 5.99 -25.41 7.35
CA PRO A 73 6.09 -26.69 8.07
C PRO A 73 6.70 -26.59 9.45
N LYS A 74 7.37 -25.48 9.75
CA LYS A 74 8.04 -25.22 11.03
C LYS A 74 7.16 -24.49 12.04
N LEU A 75 5.99 -23.98 11.59
CA LEU A 75 5.10 -23.20 12.43
C LEU A 75 4.25 -24.09 13.33
N ALA A 76 4.28 -23.81 14.63
CA ALA A 76 3.37 -24.41 15.61
C ALA A 76 2.25 -23.40 15.97
N PRO A 77 1.09 -23.88 16.49
CA PRO A 77 0.03 -22.97 16.96
C PRO A 77 0.52 -21.95 18.00
N SER A 78 1.51 -22.33 18.83
CA SER A 78 2.15 -21.44 19.80
C SER A 78 2.90 -20.27 19.16
N ASP A 79 3.40 -20.39 17.93
CA ASP A 79 4.09 -19.31 17.23
C ASP A 79 3.11 -18.24 16.75
N TYR A 80 1.87 -18.64 16.45
CA TYR A 80 0.79 -17.70 16.16
C TYR A 80 0.51 -16.79 17.38
N ILE A 81 0.48 -17.37 18.59
CA ILE A 81 0.27 -16.61 19.83
C ILE A 81 1.44 -15.64 20.04
N LYS A 82 2.68 -16.07 19.83
CA LYS A 82 3.88 -15.20 19.93
C LYS A 82 3.89 -14.07 18.90
N ARG A 83 3.28 -14.29 17.73
CA ARG A 83 3.14 -13.28 16.67
C ARG A 83 1.93 -12.36 16.87
N SER A 84 0.97 -12.77 17.72
CA SER A 84 -0.19 -11.97 18.08
C SER A 84 0.25 -10.65 18.72
N GLY A 85 -0.29 -9.54 18.21
CA GLY A 85 0.09 -8.19 18.66
C GLY A 85 1.37 -7.61 18.03
N ARG A 86 2.12 -8.37 17.23
CA ARG A 86 3.19 -7.78 16.42
C ARG A 86 2.59 -6.95 15.28
N LEU A 87 3.19 -5.77 15.05
CA LEU A 87 2.86 -4.97 13.87
C LEU A 87 3.20 -5.76 12.60
N ARG A 88 2.26 -5.82 11.68
CA ARG A 88 2.46 -6.43 10.37
C ARG A 88 2.63 -5.33 9.30
N PRO A 89 3.37 -5.56 8.22
CA PRO A 89 3.54 -4.58 7.16
C PRO A 89 2.20 -4.04 6.63
N TYR A 90 1.19 -4.89 6.48
CA TYR A 90 -0.15 -4.53 5.99
C TYR A 90 -0.87 -3.53 6.90
N ASP A 91 -0.73 -3.69 8.23
CA ASP A 91 -1.40 -2.84 9.22
C ASP A 91 -0.75 -1.46 9.28
N ILE A 92 0.60 -1.42 9.25
CA ILE A 92 1.32 -0.15 9.32
C ILE A 92 1.12 0.69 8.06
N VAL A 93 1.15 0.10 6.86
CA VAL A 93 0.92 0.80 5.59
C VAL A 93 -0.42 1.54 5.61
N ARG A 94 -1.48 0.89 6.09
CA ARG A 94 -2.81 1.52 6.20
C ARG A 94 -2.86 2.66 7.20
N SER A 95 -2.07 2.59 8.27
CA SER A 95 -2.06 3.60 9.36
C SER A 95 -1.15 4.80 9.10
N ILE A 96 -0.24 4.73 8.12
CA ILE A 96 0.67 5.84 7.81
C ILE A 96 -0.11 7.03 7.25
N PRO A 97 0.05 8.26 7.81
CA PRO A 97 -0.69 9.44 7.34
C PRO A 97 -0.09 10.05 6.05
N LYS A 98 0.65 9.29 5.29
CA LYS A 98 1.28 9.70 4.02
C LYS A 98 0.78 8.80 2.91
N PRO A 99 0.63 9.28 1.67
CA PRO A 99 0.31 8.44 0.53
C PRO A 99 1.34 7.33 0.32
N VAL A 100 0.84 6.10 0.12
CA VAL A 100 1.66 4.92 -0.20
C VAL A 100 1.22 4.37 -1.54
N ILE A 101 2.15 4.28 -2.48
CA ILE A 101 1.92 3.79 -3.85
C ILE A 101 2.56 2.42 -4.00
N ALA A 102 1.81 1.43 -4.46
CA ALA A 102 2.36 0.16 -4.93
C ALA A 102 2.63 0.23 -6.43
N ALA A 103 3.90 0.12 -6.82
CA ALA A 103 4.33 -0.04 -8.20
C ALA A 103 4.51 -1.54 -8.48
N VAL A 104 3.47 -2.17 -9.05
CA VAL A 104 3.40 -3.62 -9.20
C VAL A 104 3.99 -4.03 -10.55
N ASN A 105 5.21 -4.54 -10.52
CA ASN A 105 6.04 -4.85 -11.69
C ASN A 105 5.92 -6.30 -12.21
N GLY A 106 5.03 -7.11 -11.63
CA GLY A 106 4.85 -8.52 -11.98
C GLY A 106 3.88 -9.24 -11.04
N TYR A 107 4.21 -10.47 -10.64
CA TYR A 107 3.37 -11.23 -9.73
C TYR A 107 3.14 -10.53 -8.39
N ALA A 108 1.88 -10.32 -8.02
CA ALA A 108 1.42 -9.88 -6.71
C ALA A 108 0.46 -10.94 -6.16
N LEU A 109 0.98 -11.94 -5.46
CA LEU A 109 0.24 -13.13 -5.04
C LEU A 109 0.22 -13.28 -3.52
N GLY A 110 -0.87 -13.77 -2.97
CA GLY A 110 -1.04 -13.98 -1.54
C GLY A 110 -0.67 -12.75 -0.73
N GLY A 111 0.24 -12.88 0.23
CA GLY A 111 0.76 -11.76 1.00
C GLY A 111 1.32 -10.60 0.17
N GLY A 112 1.77 -10.84 -1.07
CA GLY A 112 2.17 -9.79 -2.01
C GLY A 112 0.97 -8.99 -2.53
N CYS A 113 -0.12 -9.66 -2.86
CA CYS A 113 -1.38 -9.03 -3.22
C CYS A 113 -1.97 -8.27 -2.04
N GLU A 114 -1.91 -8.84 -0.83
CA GLU A 114 -2.36 -8.20 0.40
C GLU A 114 -1.57 -6.92 0.70
N LEU A 115 -0.25 -6.96 0.49
CA LEU A 115 0.60 -5.78 0.69
C LEU A 115 0.32 -4.69 -0.34
N ALA A 116 0.08 -5.05 -1.60
CA ALA A 116 -0.35 -4.10 -2.63
C ALA A 116 -1.71 -3.48 -2.29
N MET A 117 -2.70 -4.29 -1.87
CA MET A 117 -4.02 -3.80 -1.44
C MET A 117 -4.00 -2.92 -0.19
N ALA A 118 -2.99 -3.07 0.67
CA ALA A 118 -2.82 -2.21 1.84
C ALA A 118 -2.30 -0.81 1.47
N CYS A 119 -1.67 -0.64 0.31
CA CYS A 119 -1.28 0.65 -0.23
C CYS A 119 -2.50 1.46 -0.68
N ASP A 120 -2.35 2.78 -0.78
CA ASP A 120 -3.46 3.68 -1.13
C ASP A 120 -3.77 3.67 -2.63
N ILE A 121 -2.74 3.49 -3.45
CA ILE A 121 -2.84 3.52 -4.91
C ILE A 121 -1.99 2.40 -5.49
N ILE A 122 -2.53 1.68 -6.46
CA ILE A 122 -1.83 0.61 -7.19
C ILE A 122 -1.67 1.01 -8.65
N ILE A 123 -0.43 1.14 -9.09
CA ILE A 123 -0.07 1.24 -10.51
C ILE A 123 0.59 -0.08 -10.89
N ALA A 124 0.06 -0.75 -11.91
CA ALA A 124 0.54 -2.07 -12.34
C ALA A 124 1.13 -2.02 -13.75
N SER A 125 2.17 -2.79 -13.98
CA SER A 125 2.59 -3.12 -15.33
C SER A 125 1.59 -4.09 -16.00
N GLU A 126 1.44 -4.03 -17.30
CA GLU A 126 0.50 -4.88 -18.07
C GLU A 126 0.72 -6.38 -17.90
N ASN A 127 1.96 -6.79 -17.57
CA ASN A 127 2.31 -8.19 -17.27
C ASN A 127 2.05 -8.59 -15.82
N ALA A 128 1.58 -7.69 -14.97
CA ALA A 128 1.29 -8.01 -13.58
C ALA A 128 0.06 -8.91 -13.44
N THR A 129 0.07 -9.73 -12.40
CA THR A 129 -1.06 -10.59 -12.04
C THR A 129 -1.31 -10.51 -10.54
N PHE A 130 -2.58 -10.62 -10.15
CA PHE A 130 -3.04 -10.53 -8.78
C PHE A 130 -3.81 -11.78 -8.39
N GLY A 131 -3.65 -12.27 -7.17
CA GLY A 131 -4.39 -13.44 -6.70
C GLY A 131 -4.14 -13.78 -5.24
N GLN A 132 -4.99 -14.66 -4.72
CA GLN A 132 -4.93 -15.17 -3.34
C GLN A 132 -4.85 -16.71 -3.40
N PRO A 133 -3.65 -17.29 -3.66
CA PRO A 133 -3.50 -18.72 -3.89
C PRO A 133 -3.34 -19.54 -2.60
N GLU A 134 -3.52 -18.96 -1.42
CA GLU A 134 -3.27 -19.58 -0.11
C GLU A 134 -4.02 -20.89 0.08
N ILE A 135 -5.20 -21.04 -0.50
CA ILE A 135 -6.00 -22.27 -0.44
C ILE A 135 -5.25 -23.50 -0.99
N ARG A 136 -4.33 -23.28 -1.94
CA ARG A 136 -3.52 -24.35 -2.54
C ARG A 136 -2.46 -24.94 -1.59
N VAL A 137 -2.14 -24.20 -0.53
CA VAL A 137 -1.21 -24.64 0.52
C VAL A 137 -1.91 -24.84 1.86
N GLY A 138 -3.25 -24.99 1.84
CA GLY A 138 -4.04 -25.39 3.00
C GLY A 138 -4.30 -24.30 4.02
N VAL A 139 -4.19 -23.02 3.64
CA VAL A 139 -4.50 -21.87 4.52
C VAL A 139 -5.38 -20.86 3.80
N ILE A 140 -5.86 -19.87 4.53
CA ILE A 140 -6.58 -18.73 3.99
C ILE A 140 -5.65 -17.50 3.93
N PRO A 141 -5.98 -16.45 3.15
CA PRO A 141 -5.28 -15.16 3.22
C PRO A 141 -5.23 -14.63 4.66
N GLY A 142 -4.04 -14.27 5.13
CA GLY A 142 -3.80 -13.89 6.54
C GLY A 142 -3.32 -12.46 6.75
N GLY A 143 -3.00 -11.72 5.67
CA GLY A 143 -2.56 -10.32 5.71
C GLY A 143 -3.67 -9.31 5.43
N GLY A 144 -4.93 -9.75 5.41
CA GLY A 144 -6.10 -8.89 5.16
C GLY A 144 -6.85 -9.18 3.86
N GLY A 145 -6.40 -10.16 3.06
CA GLY A 145 -7.00 -10.50 1.76
C GLY A 145 -8.47 -10.86 1.86
N THR A 146 -8.88 -11.60 2.89
CA THR A 146 -10.30 -11.92 3.14
C THR A 146 -11.16 -10.71 3.48
N GLN A 147 -10.56 -9.60 3.86
CA GLN A 147 -11.24 -8.37 4.27
C GLN A 147 -11.15 -7.28 3.21
N MET A 148 -9.97 -7.03 2.65
CA MET A 148 -9.76 -5.97 1.67
C MET A 148 -10.29 -6.35 0.29
N LEU A 149 -10.01 -7.58 -0.18
CA LEU A 149 -10.40 -7.99 -1.53
C LEU A 149 -11.91 -7.88 -1.76
N PRO A 150 -12.81 -8.41 -0.89
CA PRO A 150 -14.26 -8.29 -1.13
C PRO A 150 -14.77 -6.84 -1.06
N ARG A 151 -14.08 -5.95 -0.34
CA ARG A 151 -14.42 -4.52 -0.30
C ARG A 151 -14.01 -3.79 -1.57
N LEU A 152 -12.96 -4.25 -2.25
CA LEU A 152 -12.46 -3.64 -3.49
C LEU A 152 -13.17 -4.17 -4.74
N ILE A 153 -13.39 -5.50 -4.84
CA ILE A 153 -13.89 -6.13 -6.08
C ILE A 153 -15.25 -6.83 -5.90
N GLY A 154 -15.86 -6.69 -4.74
CA GLY A 154 -17.15 -7.33 -4.42
C GLY A 154 -16.99 -8.78 -3.93
N GLU A 155 -17.96 -9.21 -3.11
CA GLU A 155 -17.93 -10.49 -2.41
C GLU A 155 -17.82 -11.71 -3.34
N LYS A 156 -18.58 -11.72 -4.44
CA LYS A 156 -18.64 -12.89 -5.33
C LYS A 156 -17.30 -13.14 -6.03
N MET A 157 -16.71 -12.11 -6.60
CA MET A 157 -15.42 -12.20 -7.28
C MET A 157 -14.29 -12.53 -6.28
N ALA A 158 -14.29 -11.92 -5.09
CA ALA A 158 -13.32 -12.22 -4.06
C ALA A 158 -13.39 -13.71 -3.63
N LYS A 159 -14.59 -14.27 -3.43
CA LYS A 159 -14.78 -15.69 -3.12
C LYS A 159 -14.29 -16.60 -4.25
N GLU A 160 -14.56 -16.25 -5.50
CA GLU A 160 -14.07 -17.05 -6.63
C GLU A 160 -12.53 -17.10 -6.62
N LEU A 161 -11.86 -15.96 -6.49
CA LEU A 161 -10.39 -15.91 -6.47
C LEU A 161 -9.80 -16.67 -5.28
N ILE A 162 -10.35 -16.46 -4.08
CA ILE A 162 -9.85 -17.11 -2.85
C ILE A 162 -10.12 -18.62 -2.88
N PHE A 163 -11.32 -19.06 -3.28
CA PHE A 163 -11.68 -20.48 -3.25
C PHE A 163 -10.97 -21.31 -4.33
N THR A 164 -10.71 -20.70 -5.48
CA THR A 164 -10.01 -21.37 -6.57
C THR A 164 -8.49 -21.19 -6.52
N GLY A 165 -8.02 -20.16 -5.80
CA GLY A 165 -6.63 -19.73 -5.83
C GLY A 165 -6.17 -19.23 -7.20
N LYS A 166 -7.10 -18.89 -8.11
CA LYS A 166 -6.76 -18.34 -9.43
C LYS A 166 -6.19 -16.94 -9.30
N SER A 167 -5.45 -16.53 -10.32
CA SER A 167 -4.96 -15.16 -10.49
C SER A 167 -5.71 -14.49 -11.63
N ILE A 168 -5.80 -13.16 -11.56
CA ILE A 168 -6.33 -12.29 -12.60
C ILE A 168 -5.21 -11.43 -13.18
N THR A 169 -5.36 -11.02 -14.43
CA THR A 169 -4.44 -10.10 -15.10
C THR A 169 -4.55 -8.68 -14.53
N ALA A 170 -3.54 -7.84 -14.76
CA ALA A 170 -3.58 -6.42 -14.40
C ALA A 170 -4.81 -5.71 -15.00
N GLN A 171 -5.17 -6.05 -16.25
CA GLN A 171 -6.31 -5.45 -16.93
C GLN A 171 -7.66 -5.88 -16.32
N GLU A 172 -7.78 -7.12 -15.87
CA GLU A 172 -8.96 -7.58 -15.12
C GLU A 172 -9.02 -6.91 -13.75
N ALA A 173 -7.90 -6.83 -13.05
CA ALA A 173 -7.79 -6.14 -11.77
C ALA A 173 -8.18 -4.65 -11.87
N TYR A 174 -7.80 -3.97 -12.96
CA TYR A 174 -8.22 -2.59 -13.25
C TYR A 174 -9.73 -2.50 -13.47
N ARG A 175 -10.32 -3.38 -14.29
CA ARG A 175 -11.77 -3.40 -14.53
C ARG A 175 -12.59 -3.68 -13.28
N LEU A 176 -12.04 -4.44 -12.35
CA LEU A 176 -12.67 -4.77 -11.07
C LEU A 176 -12.48 -3.69 -9.99
N GLY A 177 -11.65 -2.66 -10.24
CA GLY A 177 -11.37 -1.60 -9.28
C GLY A 177 -10.28 -1.92 -8.25
N LEU A 178 -9.53 -3.02 -8.44
CA LEU A 178 -8.39 -3.37 -7.60
C LEU A 178 -7.15 -2.52 -7.92
N VAL A 179 -6.96 -2.17 -9.17
CA VAL A 179 -5.80 -1.43 -9.69
C VAL A 179 -6.25 -0.08 -10.24
N ASN A 180 -5.53 0.99 -9.93
CA ASN A 180 -5.86 2.35 -10.38
C ASN A 180 -5.43 2.63 -11.82
N ARG A 181 -4.27 2.10 -12.23
CA ARG A 181 -3.70 2.31 -13.57
C ARG A 181 -2.93 1.08 -14.04
N VAL A 182 -3.03 0.77 -15.33
CA VAL A 182 -2.22 -0.27 -15.99
C VAL A 182 -1.45 0.37 -17.13
N VAL A 183 -0.14 0.16 -17.14
CA VAL A 183 0.78 0.75 -18.12
C VAL A 183 1.74 -0.29 -18.68
N PRO A 184 2.36 -0.07 -19.86
CA PRO A 184 3.47 -0.89 -20.34
C PRO A 184 4.56 -1.01 -19.27
N LYS A 185 5.20 -2.16 -19.19
CA LYS A 185 6.18 -2.48 -18.15
C LYS A 185 7.29 -1.41 -18.04
N GLU A 186 7.81 -0.99 -19.17
CA GLU A 186 8.86 0.02 -19.26
C GLU A 186 8.44 1.42 -18.83
N LYS A 187 7.13 1.67 -18.77
CA LYS A 187 6.55 2.96 -18.34
C LYS A 187 6.11 2.98 -16.88
N LEU A 188 6.21 1.85 -16.17
CA LEU A 188 5.70 1.76 -14.80
C LEU A 188 6.29 2.86 -13.89
N MET A 189 7.59 3.01 -13.88
CA MET A 189 8.25 3.98 -13.00
C MET A 189 8.07 5.44 -13.48
N GLU A 190 7.90 5.67 -14.77
CA GLU A 190 7.52 6.99 -15.31
C GLU A 190 6.15 7.42 -14.78
N GLU A 191 5.16 6.53 -14.84
CA GLU A 191 3.81 6.78 -14.35
C GLU A 191 3.76 6.99 -12.83
N VAL A 192 4.53 6.18 -12.08
CA VAL A 192 4.67 6.34 -10.63
C VAL A 192 5.28 7.71 -10.29
N ASN A 193 6.36 8.11 -10.96
CA ASN A 193 7.01 9.40 -10.75
C ASN A 193 6.08 10.57 -11.11
N SER A 194 5.29 10.45 -12.17
CA SER A 194 4.27 11.43 -12.53
C SER A 194 3.26 11.64 -11.41
N LEU A 195 2.71 10.55 -10.85
CA LEU A 195 1.77 10.62 -9.73
C LEU A 195 2.43 11.17 -8.46
N VAL A 196 3.65 10.75 -8.15
CA VAL A 196 4.44 11.29 -7.03
C VAL A 196 4.57 12.82 -7.17
N GLY A 197 4.93 13.30 -8.38
CA GLY A 197 5.03 14.73 -8.66
C GLY A 197 3.71 15.49 -8.45
N GLU A 198 2.57 14.87 -8.74
CA GLU A 198 1.25 15.45 -8.45
C GLU A 198 0.97 15.52 -6.95
N LEU A 199 1.28 14.45 -6.20
CA LEU A 199 1.07 14.39 -4.75
C LEU A 199 1.97 15.37 -4.00
N LEU A 200 3.22 15.53 -4.41
CA LEU A 200 4.17 16.47 -3.80
C LEU A 200 3.75 17.95 -3.96
N LYS A 201 2.88 18.28 -4.92
CA LYS A 201 2.27 19.60 -5.06
C LYS A 201 1.11 19.87 -4.09
N ARG A 202 0.65 18.88 -3.33
CA ARG A 202 -0.48 19.00 -2.39
C ARG A 202 0.02 19.17 -0.96
N SER A 203 -0.83 19.73 -0.11
CA SER A 203 -0.55 19.84 1.32
C SER A 203 -0.43 18.47 1.96
N PRO A 204 0.68 18.15 2.65
CA PRO A 204 0.83 16.83 3.29
C PRO A 204 -0.17 16.59 4.41
N ILE A 205 -0.54 17.63 5.19
CA ILE A 205 -1.54 17.47 6.25
C ILE A 205 -2.94 17.26 5.67
N ILE A 206 -3.30 17.92 4.59
CA ILE A 206 -4.62 17.72 3.94
C ILE A 206 -4.69 16.33 3.28
N LEU A 207 -3.60 15.84 2.66
CA LEU A 207 -3.54 14.46 2.17
C LEU A 207 -3.71 13.43 3.29
N ALA A 208 -3.08 13.67 4.46
CA ALA A 208 -3.23 12.81 5.62
C ALA A 208 -4.68 12.78 6.13
N LEU A 209 -5.32 13.94 6.26
CA LEU A 209 -6.73 14.05 6.66
C LEU A 209 -7.67 13.37 5.66
N ALA A 210 -7.43 13.56 4.37
CA ALA A 210 -8.20 12.88 3.32
C ALA A 210 -8.06 11.36 3.39
N LYS A 211 -6.84 10.83 3.60
CA LYS A 211 -6.61 9.39 3.78
C LYS A 211 -7.36 8.86 5.00
N ILE A 212 -7.33 9.55 6.13
CA ILE A 212 -8.06 9.16 7.35
C ILE A 212 -9.57 9.09 7.06
N ALA A 213 -10.13 10.12 6.41
CA ALA A 213 -11.55 10.17 6.08
C ALA A 213 -11.97 9.02 5.14
N VAL A 214 -11.21 8.76 4.09
CA VAL A 214 -11.49 7.66 3.14
C VAL A 214 -11.34 6.29 3.79
N ASN A 215 -10.30 6.08 4.62
CA ASN A 215 -10.13 4.82 5.34
C ASN A 215 -11.33 4.55 6.28
N LYS A 216 -11.88 5.61 6.90
CA LYS A 216 -13.05 5.51 7.77
C LYS A 216 -14.28 4.96 7.04
N ALA A 217 -14.46 5.28 5.76
CA ALA A 217 -15.56 4.76 4.95
C ALA A 217 -15.55 3.23 4.84
N MET A 218 -14.38 2.59 4.94
CA MET A 218 -14.23 1.14 4.87
C MET A 218 -14.44 0.44 6.23
N GLU A 219 -14.60 1.19 7.32
CA GLU A 219 -14.60 0.69 8.70
C GLU A 219 -15.91 0.94 9.45
N THR A 220 -16.75 1.89 8.96
CA THR A 220 -17.94 2.33 9.67
C THR A 220 -19.20 2.28 8.80
N THR A 221 -20.36 2.53 9.42
CA THR A 221 -21.60 2.78 8.68
C THR A 221 -21.54 4.13 7.97
N LEU A 222 -22.34 4.31 6.91
CA LEU A 222 -22.41 5.59 6.19
C LEU A 222 -22.73 6.77 7.13
N THR A 223 -23.67 6.59 8.05
CA THR A 223 -24.07 7.65 9.00
C THR A 223 -22.91 8.10 9.89
N GLU A 224 -22.16 7.17 10.45
CA GLU A 224 -21.00 7.51 11.29
C GLU A 224 -19.82 8.02 10.45
N GLY A 225 -19.66 7.50 9.24
CA GLY A 225 -18.65 8.01 8.28
C GLY A 225 -18.89 9.47 7.94
N LEU A 226 -20.13 9.86 7.62
CA LEU A 226 -20.49 11.25 7.30
C LEU A 226 -20.28 12.21 8.48
N LYS A 227 -20.54 11.80 9.73
CA LYS A 227 -20.23 12.60 10.91
C LYS A 227 -18.72 12.83 11.04
N SER A 228 -17.95 11.74 10.95
CA SER A 228 -16.48 11.81 11.00
C SER A 228 -15.88 12.66 9.88
N GLU A 229 -16.47 12.63 8.67
CA GLU A 229 -16.06 13.46 7.54
C GLU A 229 -16.21 14.96 7.86
N ILE A 230 -17.33 15.37 8.46
CA ILE A 230 -17.56 16.75 8.88
C ILE A 230 -16.50 17.21 9.89
N ASP A 231 -16.24 16.39 10.92
CA ASP A 231 -15.23 16.70 11.93
C ASP A 231 -13.83 16.88 11.29
N ILE A 232 -13.47 15.97 10.37
CA ILE A 232 -12.19 16.04 9.66
C ILE A 232 -12.14 17.25 8.71
N PHE A 233 -13.24 17.55 8.02
CA PHE A 233 -13.36 18.71 7.14
C PHE A 233 -13.18 20.01 7.92
N GLU A 234 -13.82 20.15 9.08
CA GLU A 234 -13.66 21.32 9.96
C GLU A 234 -12.22 21.46 10.45
N LEU A 235 -11.55 20.33 10.77
CA LEU A 235 -10.16 20.33 11.16
C LEU A 235 -9.24 20.90 10.07
N CYS A 236 -9.56 20.76 8.80
CA CYS A 236 -8.77 21.33 7.71
C CYS A 236 -8.61 22.87 7.88
N PHE A 237 -9.66 23.56 8.34
CA PHE A 237 -9.63 25.04 8.50
C PHE A 237 -8.75 25.53 9.65
N SER A 238 -8.32 24.63 10.54
CA SER A 238 -7.36 24.97 11.60
C SER A 238 -5.91 25.03 11.09
N THR A 239 -5.64 24.47 9.87
CA THR A 239 -4.28 24.36 9.32
C THR A 239 -3.81 25.64 8.64
N GLU A 240 -2.48 25.90 8.66
CA GLU A 240 -1.87 26.99 7.88
C GLU A 240 -1.98 26.70 6.37
N ASP A 241 -1.85 25.44 5.98
CA ASP A 241 -1.87 25.01 4.59
C ASP A 241 -3.22 25.26 3.91
N GLN A 242 -4.35 25.12 4.64
CA GLN A 242 -5.67 25.44 4.09
C GLN A 242 -5.79 26.95 3.81
N LYS A 243 -5.31 27.81 4.72
CA LYS A 243 -5.32 29.26 4.54
C LYS A 243 -4.44 29.69 3.37
N GLU A 244 -3.26 29.09 3.25
CA GLU A 244 -2.35 29.30 2.12
C GLU A 244 -2.98 28.83 0.80
N ALA A 245 -3.58 27.65 0.77
CA ALA A 245 -4.24 27.13 -0.42
C ALA A 245 -5.35 28.07 -0.93
N SER A 246 -6.23 28.51 -0.02
CA SER A 246 -7.33 29.44 -0.36
C SER A 246 -6.82 30.78 -0.88
N LYS A 247 -5.80 31.34 -0.21
CA LYS A 247 -5.17 32.59 -0.62
C LYS A 247 -4.51 32.46 -1.99
N ALA A 248 -3.69 31.43 -2.19
CA ALA A 248 -2.99 31.17 -3.44
C ALA A 248 -3.97 30.97 -4.60
N PHE A 249 -5.09 30.27 -4.37
CA PHE A 249 -6.14 30.07 -5.38
C PHE A 249 -6.77 31.40 -5.82
N LEU A 250 -7.12 32.29 -4.86
CA LEU A 250 -7.69 33.60 -5.18
C LEU A 250 -6.68 34.53 -5.90
N GLU A 251 -5.40 34.41 -5.53
CA GLU A 251 -4.29 35.18 -6.14
C GLU A 251 -3.77 34.54 -7.45
N LYS A 252 -4.33 33.40 -7.88
CA LYS A 252 -3.91 32.63 -9.09
C LYS A 252 -2.41 32.30 -9.10
N ARG A 253 -1.84 31.95 -7.96
CA ARG A 253 -0.43 31.51 -7.81
C ARG A 253 -0.36 30.09 -7.26
N GLN A 254 0.82 29.50 -7.34
CA GLN A 254 1.06 28.22 -6.69
C GLN A 254 1.15 28.40 -5.17
N PRO A 255 0.52 27.51 -4.36
CA PRO A 255 0.65 27.51 -2.91
C PRO A 255 2.01 26.99 -2.47
N VAL A 256 2.45 27.43 -1.29
CA VAL A 256 3.65 26.92 -0.61
C VAL A 256 3.22 26.27 0.70
N PHE A 257 3.18 24.95 0.70
CA PHE A 257 2.71 24.18 1.84
C PHE A 257 3.82 23.90 2.85
N LYS A 258 3.47 23.95 4.14
CA LYS A 258 4.36 23.70 5.26
C LYS A 258 4.04 22.42 6.03
N GLY A 259 2.89 21.79 5.75
CA GLY A 259 2.46 20.56 6.39
C GLY A 259 1.85 20.75 7.79
N ARG A 260 1.37 21.92 8.08
CA ARG A 260 0.82 22.26 9.41
C ARG A 260 -0.36 23.23 9.35
#